data_2eae966f1cb4ad34d363b3c88a0de50c
#
_entry.id   2eae966f1cb4ad34d363b3c88a0de50c
#
_cell.length_a   1.000
_cell.length_b   1.000
_cell.length_c   1.000
_cell.angle_alpha   90.00
_cell.angle_beta   90.00
_cell.angle_gamma   90.00
#
_symmetry.space_group_name_H-M   'P 1'
#
loop_
_entity.id
_entity.type
_entity.pdbx_description
1 polymer ?
#
loop_
_entity_poly.entity_id
_entity_poly.type
_entity_poly.pdbx_seq_one_letter_code
_entity_poly.pdbx_strand_id
1 'polypeptide(L)'
;MRNFKLKIVALLFAIGFWFFVFSQQKFLLTMEVPLVVSRVPEVLAIVSTPPKMISIQVSGYVLDLLRVRADKDGISVVVNAQDVEQGWSHFTISQENFYAPDHPNVQYVEGDRIRSLDVEFDTKVVRKIPVRLQADFECASGYTFVETPKIKI
;
A
#
# COMPACT_ATOMS: atom_id res chain seq x y z
N MET A 1 -36.52 -42.58 24.26
CA MET A 1 -35.38 -41.60 24.26
C MET A 1 -33.99 -42.24 24.37
N ARG A 2 -33.91 -43.49 24.02
CA ARG A 2 -32.65 -44.27 24.06
C ARG A 2 -31.78 -43.86 22.87
N ASN A 3 -30.65 -43.22 23.05
CA ASN A 3 -29.65 -42.75 22.10
C ASN A 3 -29.62 -41.24 21.79
N PHE A 4 -30.30 -40.43 22.58
CA PHE A 4 -30.23 -38.97 22.40
C PHE A 4 -28.81 -38.43 22.53
N LYS A 5 -28.05 -38.91 23.50
CA LYS A 5 -26.63 -38.56 23.71
C LYS A 5 -25.78 -38.92 22.47
N LEU A 6 -26.03 -40.05 21.85
CA LEU A 6 -25.30 -40.53 20.67
C LEU A 6 -25.61 -39.66 19.43
N LYS A 7 -26.87 -39.21 19.33
CA LYS A 7 -27.27 -38.26 18.25
C LYS A 7 -26.61 -36.89 18.40
N ILE A 8 -26.49 -36.38 19.65
CA ILE A 8 -25.80 -35.11 19.88
C ILE A 8 -24.33 -35.23 19.55
N VAL A 9 -23.66 -36.32 19.96
CA VAL A 9 -22.25 -36.56 19.64
C VAL A 9 -22.05 -36.63 18.12
N ALA A 10 -22.90 -37.38 17.43
CA ALA A 10 -22.83 -37.48 15.96
C ALA A 10 -23.04 -36.12 15.28
N LEU A 11 -23.98 -35.30 15.78
CA LEU A 11 -24.21 -33.95 15.27
C LEU A 11 -22.99 -33.04 15.47
N LEU A 12 -22.37 -33.07 16.65
CA LEU A 12 -21.15 -32.29 16.93
C LEU A 12 -20.00 -32.70 16.03
N PHE A 13 -19.82 -34.01 15.81
CA PHE A 13 -18.81 -34.49 14.86
C PHE A 13 -19.11 -34.04 13.43
N ALA A 14 -20.36 -34.08 12.98
CA ALA A 14 -20.74 -33.62 11.65
C ALA A 14 -20.48 -32.12 11.45
N ILE A 15 -20.80 -31.30 12.46
CA ILE A 15 -20.52 -29.86 12.43
C ILE A 15 -19.01 -29.60 12.42
N GLY A 16 -18.25 -30.28 13.27
CA GLY A 16 -16.80 -30.16 13.32
C GLY A 16 -16.12 -30.55 12.01
N PHE A 17 -16.56 -31.67 11.40
CA PHE A 17 -16.06 -32.12 10.12
C PHE A 17 -16.42 -31.17 8.99
N TRP A 18 -17.66 -30.66 8.97
CA TRP A 18 -18.08 -29.65 8.01
C TRP A 18 -17.23 -28.38 8.12
N PHE A 19 -17.02 -27.87 9.33
CA PHE A 19 -16.17 -26.71 9.57
C PHE A 19 -14.73 -26.95 9.12
N PHE A 20 -14.18 -28.14 9.38
CA PHE A 20 -12.86 -28.51 8.95
C PHE A 20 -12.70 -28.49 7.43
N VAL A 21 -13.65 -29.08 6.70
CA VAL A 21 -13.64 -29.08 5.23
C VAL A 21 -13.80 -27.65 4.69
N PHE A 22 -14.72 -26.87 5.27
CA PHE A 22 -14.96 -25.48 4.88
C PHE A 22 -13.72 -24.61 5.08
N SER A 23 -12.97 -24.81 6.17
CA SER A 23 -11.76 -24.04 6.47
C SER A 23 -10.60 -24.27 5.48
N GLN A 24 -10.63 -25.37 4.72
CA GLN A 24 -9.62 -25.70 3.71
C GLN A 24 -9.90 -25.08 2.34
N GLN A 25 -11.04 -24.48 2.15
CA GLN A 25 -11.38 -23.83 0.88
C GLN A 25 -10.70 -22.47 0.76
N LYS A 26 -10.10 -22.21 -0.41
CA LYS A 26 -9.55 -20.90 -0.74
C LYS A 26 -10.67 -20.02 -1.31
N PHE A 27 -10.70 -18.81 -0.85
CA PHE A 27 -11.67 -17.80 -1.29
C PHE A 27 -10.93 -16.64 -1.98
N LEU A 28 -11.65 -15.96 -2.84
CA LEU A 28 -11.17 -14.74 -3.49
C LEU A 28 -11.73 -13.53 -2.73
N LEU A 29 -10.87 -12.59 -2.42
CA LEU A 29 -11.21 -11.32 -1.80
C LEU A 29 -10.66 -10.17 -2.64
N THR A 30 -11.52 -9.24 -3.00
CA THR A 30 -11.09 -7.97 -3.60
C THR A 30 -10.85 -6.95 -2.50
N MET A 31 -9.69 -6.33 -2.52
CA MET A 31 -9.32 -5.31 -1.53
C MET A 31 -8.51 -4.19 -2.16
N GLU A 32 -8.56 -3.02 -1.53
CA GLU A 32 -7.72 -1.88 -1.90
C GLU A 32 -6.45 -1.88 -1.05
N VAL A 33 -5.32 -1.78 -1.73
CA VAL A 33 -3.99 -1.77 -1.10
C VAL A 33 -3.18 -0.56 -1.58
N PRO A 34 -2.27 -0.04 -0.75
CA PRO A 34 -1.40 1.04 -1.17
C PRO A 34 -0.43 0.58 -2.25
N LEU A 35 -0.23 1.47 -3.23
CA LEU A 35 0.76 1.32 -4.29
C LEU A 35 2.01 2.12 -3.91
N VAL A 36 3.15 1.46 -3.88
CA VAL A 36 4.44 2.06 -3.57
C VAL A 36 5.38 1.91 -4.76
N VAL A 37 5.82 3.01 -5.34
CA VAL A 37 6.89 3.00 -6.33
C VAL A 37 8.21 3.14 -5.61
N SER A 38 9.06 2.13 -5.70
CA SER A 38 10.35 2.05 -5.00
C SER A 38 11.52 2.14 -5.96
N ARG A 39 12.69 2.51 -5.41
CA ARG A 39 13.97 2.55 -6.13
C ARG A 39 13.97 3.46 -7.37
N VAL A 40 13.28 4.59 -7.28
CA VAL A 40 13.38 5.63 -8.34
C VAL A 40 14.80 6.17 -8.36
N PRO A 41 15.47 6.23 -9.52
CA PRO A 41 16.79 6.83 -9.65
C PRO A 41 16.82 8.28 -9.14
N GLU A 42 17.90 8.69 -8.46
CA GLU A 42 18.00 10.04 -7.86
C GLU A 42 17.92 11.18 -8.89
N VAL A 43 18.27 10.87 -10.14
CA VAL A 43 18.25 11.81 -11.26
C VAL A 43 16.85 12.00 -11.87
N LEU A 44 15.89 11.14 -11.51
CA LEU A 44 14.53 11.17 -12.01
C LEU A 44 13.53 11.56 -10.91
N ALA A 45 12.42 12.14 -11.33
CA ALA A 45 11.28 12.44 -10.49
C ALA A 45 10.00 11.95 -11.16
N ILE A 46 9.04 11.48 -10.37
CA ILE A 46 7.74 11.09 -10.87
C ILE A 46 6.95 12.37 -11.14
N VAL A 47 6.51 12.56 -12.38
CA VAL A 47 5.71 13.71 -12.82
C VAL A 47 4.23 13.40 -12.76
N SER A 48 3.85 12.20 -13.23
CA SER A 48 2.46 11.73 -13.11
C SER A 48 2.13 11.43 -11.64
N THR A 49 0.88 11.57 -11.29
CA THR A 49 0.40 11.20 -9.95
C THR A 49 -0.19 9.79 -10.00
N PRO A 50 0.58 8.73 -9.74
CA PRO A 50 0.03 7.37 -9.72
C PRO A 50 -1.04 7.26 -8.62
N PRO A 51 -2.03 6.38 -8.78
CA PRO A 51 -3.04 6.16 -7.77
C PRO A 51 -2.38 5.69 -6.47
N LYS A 52 -2.74 6.30 -5.35
CA LYS A 52 -2.21 5.90 -4.04
C LYS A 52 -2.70 4.52 -3.59
N MET A 53 -3.88 4.13 -4.06
CA MET A 53 -4.53 2.87 -3.74
C MET A 53 -4.94 2.17 -5.02
N ILE A 54 -4.75 0.87 -5.06
CA ILE A 54 -5.19 0.03 -6.18
C ILE A 54 -6.04 -1.13 -5.66
N SER A 55 -7.02 -1.53 -6.47
CA SER A 55 -7.90 -2.65 -6.17
C SER A 55 -7.30 -3.93 -6.74
N ILE A 56 -6.97 -4.87 -5.87
CA ILE A 56 -6.42 -6.18 -6.25
C ILE A 56 -7.30 -7.32 -5.78
N GLN A 57 -7.15 -8.47 -6.43
CA GLN A 57 -7.73 -9.72 -5.96
C GLN A 57 -6.66 -10.57 -5.28
N VAL A 58 -7.01 -11.07 -4.09
CA VAL A 58 -6.17 -12.00 -3.35
C VAL A 58 -6.93 -13.28 -3.07
N SER A 59 -6.23 -14.40 -3.07
CA SER A 59 -6.77 -15.69 -2.66
C SER A 59 -6.10 -16.18 -1.38
N GLY A 60 -6.90 -16.79 -0.52
CA GLY A 60 -6.40 -17.34 0.73
C GLY A 60 -7.48 -18.11 1.47
N TYR A 61 -7.11 -18.68 2.61
CA TYR A 61 -8.07 -19.30 3.52
C TYR A 61 -8.88 -18.21 4.25
N VAL A 62 -10.11 -18.53 4.62
CA VAL A 62 -11.04 -17.58 5.27
C VAL A 62 -10.39 -16.84 6.44
N LEU A 63 -9.72 -17.56 7.33
CA LEU A 63 -9.09 -16.97 8.51
C LEU A 63 -7.94 -16.02 8.17
N ASP A 64 -7.14 -16.36 7.15
CA ASP A 64 -6.03 -15.51 6.70
C ASP A 64 -6.57 -14.25 6.00
N LEU A 65 -7.62 -14.38 5.19
CA LEU A 65 -8.28 -13.24 4.57
C LEU A 65 -8.94 -12.29 5.58
N LEU A 66 -9.50 -12.83 6.68
CA LEU A 66 -10.03 -12.01 7.77
C LEU A 66 -8.94 -11.24 8.52
N ARG A 67 -7.78 -11.87 8.75
CA ARG A 67 -6.60 -11.20 9.34
C ARG A 67 -6.10 -10.09 8.44
N VAL A 68 -5.93 -10.37 7.15
CA VAL A 68 -5.55 -9.38 6.13
C VAL A 68 -6.50 -8.18 6.12
N ARG A 69 -7.80 -8.43 6.24
CA ARG A 69 -8.78 -7.35 6.29
C ARG A 69 -8.68 -6.49 7.55
N ALA A 70 -8.26 -7.08 8.66
CA ALA A 70 -8.04 -6.38 9.93
C ALA A 70 -6.72 -5.60 9.94
N ASP A 71 -5.68 -6.14 9.30
CA ASP A 71 -4.33 -5.57 9.22
C ASP A 71 -4.07 -5.01 7.82
N LYS A 72 -4.66 -3.85 7.56
CA LYS A 72 -4.53 -3.19 6.24
C LYS A 72 -3.14 -2.60 5.98
N ASP A 73 -2.38 -2.34 7.02
CA ASP A 73 -1.10 -1.63 6.92
C ASP A 73 0.08 -2.57 6.55
N GLY A 74 -0.12 -3.88 6.70
CA GLY A 74 0.89 -4.91 6.40
C GLY A 74 0.98 -5.33 4.94
N ILE A 75 0.10 -4.83 4.06
CA ILE A 75 0.00 -5.27 2.67
C ILE A 75 0.17 -4.09 1.72
N SER A 76 1.00 -4.26 0.71
CA SER A 76 1.23 -3.26 -0.32
C SER A 76 1.59 -3.89 -1.66
N VAL A 77 1.40 -3.14 -2.73
CA VAL A 77 1.99 -3.47 -4.02
C VAL A 77 3.19 -2.56 -4.25
N VAL A 78 4.36 -3.19 -4.40
CA VAL A 78 5.63 -2.49 -4.56
C VAL A 78 6.11 -2.66 -5.99
N VAL A 79 6.18 -1.54 -6.72
CA VAL A 79 6.70 -1.52 -8.09
C VAL A 79 8.14 -1.00 -8.05
N ASN A 80 9.06 -1.77 -8.63
CA ASN A 80 10.47 -1.39 -8.70
C ASN A 80 10.72 -0.54 -9.95
N ALA A 81 11.19 0.69 -9.74
CA ALA A 81 11.51 1.65 -10.80
C ALA A 81 13.04 1.85 -10.99
N GLN A 82 13.85 0.80 -10.74
CA GLN A 82 15.31 0.92 -10.79
C GLN A 82 15.84 1.15 -12.21
N ASP A 83 15.23 0.50 -13.21
CA ASP A 83 15.69 0.48 -14.60
C ASP A 83 14.82 1.36 -15.52
N VAL A 84 14.23 2.43 -14.95
CA VAL A 84 13.40 3.35 -15.75
C VAL A 84 14.24 4.44 -16.38
N GLU A 85 13.83 4.83 -17.59
CA GLU A 85 14.36 5.97 -18.34
C GLU A 85 13.38 7.15 -18.26
N GLN A 86 13.83 8.31 -18.70
CA GLN A 86 12.97 9.49 -18.86
C GLN A 86 11.84 9.21 -19.85
N GLY A 87 10.62 9.54 -19.49
CA GLY A 87 9.40 9.35 -20.27
C GLY A 87 8.41 8.41 -19.60
N TRP A 88 7.53 7.82 -20.39
CA TRP A 88 6.50 6.91 -19.91
C TRP A 88 7.06 5.49 -19.73
N SER A 89 6.85 4.94 -18.56
CA SER A 89 7.19 3.55 -18.22
C SER A 89 5.95 2.76 -17.86
N HIS A 90 5.84 1.55 -18.42
CA HIS A 90 4.74 0.62 -18.18
C HIS A 90 5.17 -0.45 -17.18
N PHE A 91 4.47 -0.54 -16.06
CA PHE A 91 4.70 -1.57 -15.05
C PHE A 91 3.56 -2.57 -15.06
N THR A 92 3.90 -3.85 -15.18
CA THR A 92 2.93 -4.94 -15.03
C THR A 92 2.89 -5.36 -13.57
N ILE A 93 1.70 -5.40 -12.98
CA ILE A 93 1.50 -5.86 -11.61
C ILE A 93 1.36 -7.38 -11.62
N SER A 94 2.27 -8.06 -10.95
CA SER A 94 2.34 -9.52 -10.81
C SER A 94 2.43 -9.94 -9.34
N GLN A 95 2.47 -11.24 -9.11
CA GLN A 95 2.68 -11.81 -7.76
C GLN A 95 3.98 -11.31 -7.09
N GLU A 96 5.01 -11.00 -7.87
CA GLU A 96 6.30 -10.52 -7.36
C GLU A 96 6.22 -9.11 -6.77
N ASN A 97 5.26 -8.32 -7.24
CA ASN A 97 5.01 -6.97 -6.74
C ASN A 97 4.16 -6.95 -5.47
N PHE A 98 3.52 -8.07 -5.14
CA PHE A 98 2.67 -8.19 -3.96
C PHE A 98 3.51 -8.45 -2.71
N TYR A 99 3.48 -7.51 -1.78
CA TYR A 99 4.22 -7.57 -0.53
C TYR A 99 3.26 -7.75 0.64
N ALA A 100 3.30 -8.91 1.29
CA ALA A 100 2.48 -9.27 2.44
C ALA A 100 3.29 -10.20 3.38
N PRO A 101 4.30 -9.69 4.10
CA PRO A 101 5.24 -10.50 4.87
C PRO A 101 4.57 -11.28 6.01
N ASP A 102 3.55 -10.71 6.63
CA ASP A 102 2.84 -11.31 7.77
C ASP A 102 1.73 -12.28 7.35
N HIS A 103 1.49 -12.41 6.03
CA HIS A 103 0.41 -13.23 5.47
C HIS A 103 0.88 -14.17 4.36
N PRO A 104 1.75 -15.16 4.65
CA PRO A 104 2.38 -16.03 3.64
C PRO A 104 1.38 -16.93 2.88
N ASN A 105 0.19 -17.17 3.44
CA ASN A 105 -0.84 -18.00 2.83
C ASN A 105 -1.77 -17.21 1.88
N VAL A 106 -1.58 -15.90 1.77
CA VAL A 106 -2.36 -15.04 0.90
C VAL A 106 -1.57 -14.80 -0.38
N GLN A 107 -2.20 -15.06 -1.51
CA GLN A 107 -1.58 -14.95 -2.83
C GLN A 107 -2.34 -13.92 -3.66
N TYR A 108 -1.61 -13.12 -4.40
CA TYR A 108 -2.19 -12.27 -5.43
C TYR A 108 -2.78 -13.13 -6.55
N VAL A 109 -3.95 -12.77 -7.01
CA VAL A 109 -4.57 -13.41 -8.17
C VAL A 109 -4.65 -12.38 -9.28
N GLU A 110 -4.11 -12.74 -10.44
CA GLU A 110 -4.21 -11.90 -11.63
C GLU A 110 -5.69 -11.66 -11.96
N GLY A 111 -6.16 -10.45 -11.67
CA GLY A 111 -7.52 -10.03 -11.96
C GLY A 111 -7.59 -9.20 -13.24
N ASP A 112 -8.80 -9.08 -13.81
CA ASP A 112 -9.00 -8.34 -15.07
C ASP A 112 -8.88 -6.81 -14.95
N ARG A 113 -8.76 -6.24 -13.75
CA ARG A 113 -9.00 -4.80 -13.56
C ARG A 113 -7.78 -3.90 -13.65
N ILE A 114 -6.61 -4.30 -13.14
CA ILE A 114 -5.39 -3.49 -13.22
C ILE A 114 -4.20 -4.42 -13.46
N ARG A 115 -3.82 -4.54 -14.73
CA ARG A 115 -2.65 -5.33 -15.15
C ARG A 115 -1.42 -4.46 -15.36
N SER A 116 -1.61 -3.19 -15.64
CA SER A 116 -0.53 -2.26 -15.94
C SER A 116 -0.73 -0.93 -15.25
N LEU A 117 0.38 -0.33 -14.89
CA LEU A 117 0.48 1.00 -14.33
C LEU A 117 1.41 1.82 -15.21
N ASP A 118 0.94 2.96 -15.68
CA ASP A 118 1.72 3.88 -16.47
C ASP A 118 2.19 5.02 -15.58
N VAL A 119 3.51 5.23 -15.53
CA VAL A 119 4.12 6.29 -14.74
C VAL A 119 5.07 7.08 -15.62
N GLU A 120 4.94 8.40 -15.57
CA GLU A 120 5.82 9.32 -16.27
C GLU A 120 6.94 9.80 -15.35
N PHE A 121 8.18 9.67 -15.85
CA PHE A 121 9.39 10.11 -15.18
C PHE A 121 10.05 11.24 -15.96
N ASP A 122 10.55 12.25 -15.25
CA ASP A 122 11.32 13.34 -15.85
C ASP A 122 12.56 13.63 -15.03
N THR A 123 13.49 14.34 -15.64
CA THR A 123 14.75 14.70 -15.02
C THR A 123 14.55 15.66 -13.87
N LYS A 124 15.06 15.29 -12.70
CA LYS A 124 15.00 16.11 -11.49
C LYS A 124 15.93 17.32 -11.58
N VAL A 125 15.39 18.50 -11.58
CA VAL A 125 16.17 19.75 -11.54
C VAL A 125 16.12 20.34 -10.15
N VAL A 126 17.28 20.47 -9.51
CA VAL A 126 17.43 21.12 -8.22
C VAL A 126 17.94 22.54 -8.42
N ARG A 127 17.16 23.55 -7.99
CA ARG A 127 17.56 24.97 -8.04
C ARG A 127 17.60 25.54 -6.63
N LYS A 128 18.67 26.24 -6.30
CA LYS A 128 18.74 27.05 -5.08
C LYS A 128 18.05 28.38 -5.35
N ILE A 129 16.96 28.63 -4.65
CA ILE A 129 16.20 29.87 -4.75
C ILE A 129 16.52 30.70 -3.50
N PRO A 130 17.02 31.96 -3.65
CA PRO A 130 17.22 32.80 -2.49
C PRO A 130 15.85 33.24 -1.94
N VAL A 131 15.58 32.89 -0.71
CA VAL A 131 14.39 33.34 0.01
C VAL A 131 14.67 34.72 0.56
N ARG A 132 13.94 35.74 0.12
CA ARG A 132 13.93 37.06 0.73
C ARG A 132 12.77 37.12 1.71
N LEU A 133 13.12 37.30 2.97
CA LEU A 133 12.11 37.55 3.99
C LEU A 133 11.69 39.03 3.87
N GLN A 134 10.44 39.25 3.47
CA GLN A 134 9.79 40.57 3.52
C GLN A 134 8.83 40.50 4.71
N ALA A 135 9.24 41.06 5.83
CA ALA A 135 8.41 41.13 7.02
C ALA A 135 8.36 42.60 7.47
N ASP A 136 7.15 43.13 7.58
CA ASP A 136 6.91 44.42 8.20
C ASP A 136 6.85 44.21 9.72
N PHE A 137 7.86 44.73 10.40
CA PHE A 137 7.91 44.71 11.86
C PHE A 137 7.52 46.13 12.36
N GLU A 138 6.46 46.20 13.11
CA GLU A 138 6.14 47.39 13.90
C GLU A 138 6.81 47.27 15.26
N CYS A 139 7.77 48.15 15.51
CA CYS A 139 8.40 48.29 16.83
C CYS A 139 7.50 49.08 17.77
N ALA A 140 7.37 48.63 19.02
CA ALA A 140 6.75 49.46 20.05
C ALA A 140 7.49 50.77 20.23
N SER A 141 6.77 51.83 20.58
CA SER A 141 7.34 53.19 20.76
C SER A 141 8.57 53.18 21.70
N GLY A 142 9.71 53.59 21.19
CA GLY A 142 10.97 53.63 21.95
C GLY A 142 11.98 52.51 21.68
N TYR A 143 11.67 51.58 20.77
CA TYR A 143 12.57 50.51 20.37
C TYR A 143 12.92 50.61 18.89
N THR A 144 14.17 50.36 18.53
CA THR A 144 14.64 50.25 17.15
C THR A 144 15.27 48.92 16.89
N PHE A 145 15.11 48.34 15.69
CA PHE A 145 15.80 47.13 15.30
C PHE A 145 17.30 47.35 15.16
N VAL A 146 18.10 46.51 15.83
CA VAL A 146 19.55 46.55 15.78
C VAL A 146 20.12 45.71 14.66
N GLU A 147 19.45 44.57 14.31
CA GLU A 147 19.85 43.72 13.21
C GLU A 147 18.65 43.01 12.55
N THR A 148 18.75 42.81 11.23
CA THR A 148 17.80 41.98 10.49
C THR A 148 18.06 40.49 10.83
N PRO A 149 17.03 39.71 11.16
CA PRO A 149 17.20 38.32 11.49
C PRO A 149 17.75 37.52 10.29
N LYS A 150 18.88 36.85 10.48
CA LYS A 150 19.46 35.94 9.51
C LYS A 150 18.79 34.59 9.68
N ILE A 151 18.01 34.16 8.71
CA ILE A 151 17.45 32.80 8.68
C ILE A 151 18.52 31.88 8.14
N LYS A 152 18.98 30.92 8.95
CA LYS A 152 19.70 29.73 8.47
C LYS A 152 18.66 28.70 8.04
N ILE A 153 18.62 28.38 6.74
CA ILE A 153 17.89 27.24 6.17
C ILE A 153 18.84 26.07 6.04
#